data_34e24ce02cc371a56d1efed2e4626860
#
_entry.id   34e24ce02cc371a56d1efed2e4626860
#
_cell.length_a   1.000
_cell.length_b   1.000
_cell.length_c   1.000
_cell.angle_alpha   90.00
_cell.angle_beta   90.00
_cell.angle_gamma   90.00
#
_symmetry.space_group_name_H-M   'P 1'
#
loop_
_entity.id
_entity.type
_entity.pdbx_description
1 polymer ?
#
loop_
_entity_poly.entity_id
_entity_poly.type
_entity_poly.pdbx_seq_one_letter_code
_entity_poly.pdbx_strand_id
1 'polypeptide(L)'
;MIKLKQLLLESTAPDIFIPRRMEDRTSRYINSLIKQYINDGNEGNLDLSSFGLRELPPTLKGITVNGYFDCSNQDNTILHRDNQSKNILKTLENSPKIVYGNFYCHNIELESFKGAPEVINGEFNCSYNKLTSLEYIPKTVNRDFYFRNNTVKFTEKEIRTVCDVKGRVILWLN
;
A
#
# COMPACT_ATOMS: atom_id res chain seq x y z
N MET A 1 3.70 -11.47 17.20
CA MET A 1 4.05 -10.33 16.33
C MET A 1 3.83 -9.04 17.13
N ILE A 2 4.89 -8.40 17.62
CA ILE A 2 4.79 -7.17 18.44
C ILE A 2 4.59 -6.00 17.47
N LYS A 3 3.43 -5.37 17.52
CA LYS A 3 3.15 -4.17 16.69
C LYS A 3 4.03 -3.03 17.20
N LEU A 4 4.95 -2.57 16.38
CA LEU A 4 5.90 -1.49 16.67
C LEU A 4 5.25 -0.14 17.06
N LYS A 5 3.95 0.03 16.83
CA LYS A 5 3.17 1.18 17.34
C LYS A 5 3.29 1.36 18.86
N GLN A 6 3.60 0.31 19.60
CA GLN A 6 3.72 0.38 21.08
C GLN A 6 5.05 0.97 21.54
N LEU A 7 6.14 0.76 20.80
CA LEU A 7 7.47 1.28 21.18
C LEU A 7 7.66 2.77 20.90
N LEU A 8 6.91 3.34 19.97
CA LEU A 8 6.99 4.77 19.62
C LEU A 8 6.11 5.66 20.53
N LEU A 9 5.20 5.07 21.32
CA LEU A 9 4.27 5.80 22.20
C LEU A 9 4.84 6.11 23.59
N GLU A 10 5.99 5.58 23.97
CA GLU A 10 6.59 5.79 25.29
C GLU A 10 7.53 7.00 25.39
N SER A 11 7.67 7.79 24.32
CA SER A 11 8.46 9.02 24.33
C SER A 11 7.55 10.24 24.55
N THR A 12 7.24 10.54 25.79
CA THR A 12 6.66 11.83 26.18
C THR A 12 7.74 12.92 26.16
N ALA A 13 7.80 13.71 25.10
CA ALA A 13 8.52 14.97 25.06
C ALA A 13 7.72 16.00 24.23
N PRO A 14 7.72 17.29 24.65
CA PRO A 14 6.86 18.31 24.05
C PRO A 14 7.30 18.72 22.65
N ASP A 15 6.37 19.33 21.92
CA ASP A 15 6.46 19.85 20.55
C ASP A 15 7.84 20.41 20.15
N ILE A 16 8.65 19.55 19.57
CA ILE A 16 9.88 19.99 18.89
C ILE A 16 9.68 19.66 17.40
N PHE A 17 9.64 20.72 16.59
CA PHE A 17 9.84 20.65 15.16
C PHE A 17 10.97 19.67 14.85
N ILE A 18 10.67 18.52 14.25
CA ILE A 18 11.65 17.48 13.94
C ILE A 18 11.88 17.48 12.43
N PRO A 19 12.89 18.24 11.96
CA PRO A 19 13.27 18.25 10.55
C PRO A 19 14.06 16.98 10.24
N ARG A 20 13.95 16.48 9.02
CA ARG A 20 14.82 15.47 8.34
C ARG A 20 15.30 14.24 9.15
N ARG A 21 15.57 14.35 10.43
CA ARG A 21 16.12 13.28 11.28
C ARG A 21 15.14 12.16 11.60
N MET A 22 13.83 12.44 11.60
CA MET A 22 12.81 11.39 11.80
C MET A 22 12.50 10.64 10.51
N GLU A 23 12.42 11.34 9.39
CA GLU A 23 12.31 10.69 8.07
C GLU A 23 13.44 9.69 7.87
N ASP A 24 14.67 10.06 8.27
CA ASP A 24 15.84 9.18 8.23
C ASP A 24 15.73 7.94 9.15
N ARG A 25 15.12 8.07 10.32
CA ARG A 25 14.94 6.94 11.25
C ARG A 25 13.85 6.00 10.76
N THR A 26 12.73 6.54 10.32
CA THR A 26 11.61 5.77 9.77
C THR A 26 12.06 5.05 8.49
N SER A 27 12.74 5.72 7.58
CA SER A 27 13.27 5.14 6.34
C SER A 27 14.28 4.02 6.62
N ARG A 28 15.19 4.22 7.56
CA ARG A 28 16.17 3.17 7.96
C ARG A 28 15.46 1.98 8.59
N TYR A 29 14.48 2.22 9.42
CA TYR A 29 13.70 1.18 10.05
C TYR A 29 12.91 0.36 9.02
N ILE A 30 12.16 1.03 8.11
CA ILE A 30 11.42 0.36 7.03
C ILE A 30 12.37 -0.45 6.16
N ASN A 31 13.51 0.11 5.77
CA ASN A 31 14.51 -0.62 5.00
C ASN A 31 15.07 -1.83 5.75
N SER A 32 15.23 -1.76 7.09
CA SER A 32 15.64 -2.92 7.89
C SER A 32 14.57 -3.99 7.94
N LEU A 33 13.30 -3.62 8.08
CA LEU A 33 12.16 -4.56 8.01
C LEU A 33 12.11 -5.30 6.67
N ILE A 34 12.24 -4.55 5.57
CA ILE A 34 12.21 -5.14 4.23
C ILE A 34 13.40 -6.08 4.04
N LYS A 35 14.60 -5.68 4.48
CA LYS A 35 15.78 -6.55 4.41
C LYS A 35 15.61 -7.81 5.24
N GLN A 36 15.07 -7.70 6.45
CA GLN A 36 14.75 -8.87 7.26
C GLN A 36 13.74 -9.77 6.56
N TYR A 37 12.64 -9.21 6.04
CA TYR A 37 11.65 -9.95 5.27
C TYR A 37 12.27 -10.73 4.11
N ILE A 38 13.20 -10.11 3.36
CA ILE A 38 13.93 -10.74 2.26
C ILE A 38 14.84 -11.87 2.78
N ASN A 39 15.57 -11.64 3.87
CA ASN A 39 16.47 -12.63 4.48
C ASN A 39 15.70 -13.84 5.04
N ASP A 40 14.46 -13.62 5.51
CA ASP A 40 13.57 -14.67 6.00
C ASP A 40 12.86 -15.42 4.85
N GLY A 41 13.31 -15.25 3.60
CA GLY A 41 12.78 -15.96 2.43
C GLY A 41 11.51 -15.38 1.84
N ASN A 42 11.17 -14.15 2.13
CA ASN A 42 9.92 -13.47 1.71
C ASN A 42 8.66 -14.15 2.27
N GLU A 43 8.78 -14.79 3.42
CA GLU A 43 7.66 -15.50 4.04
C GLU A 43 6.74 -14.57 4.83
N GLY A 44 5.42 -14.79 4.69
CA GLY A 44 4.38 -14.07 5.43
C GLY A 44 3.99 -12.72 4.80
N ASN A 45 3.50 -11.84 5.65
CA ASN A 45 2.91 -10.56 5.26
C ASN A 45 3.91 -9.41 5.38
N LEU A 46 3.83 -8.47 4.46
CA LEU A 46 4.61 -7.23 4.53
C LEU A 46 3.66 -6.04 4.71
N ASP A 47 3.59 -5.54 5.93
CA ASP A 47 2.73 -4.42 6.34
C ASP A 47 3.53 -3.13 6.49
N LEU A 48 3.32 -2.21 5.56
CA LEU A 48 3.86 -0.84 5.54
C LEU A 48 2.74 0.19 5.66
N SER A 49 1.59 -0.19 6.22
CA SER A 49 0.44 0.70 6.38
C SER A 49 0.71 1.83 7.36
N SER A 50 0.31 3.04 7.01
CA SER A 50 0.38 4.22 7.88
C SER A 50 1.78 4.52 8.45
N PHE A 51 2.83 4.33 7.66
CA PHE A 51 4.22 4.66 8.04
C PHE A 51 4.66 6.07 7.62
N GLY A 52 3.78 6.87 7.01
CA GLY A 52 4.12 8.22 6.52
C GLY A 52 4.91 8.22 5.22
N LEU A 53 4.82 7.14 4.44
CA LEU A 53 5.53 7.00 3.17
C LEU A 53 5.07 8.05 2.15
N ARG A 54 6.04 8.64 1.43
CA ARG A 54 5.81 9.49 0.26
C ARG A 54 6.12 8.76 -1.04
N GLU A 55 6.92 7.70 -0.95
CA GLU A 55 7.24 6.76 -2.01
C GLU A 55 7.52 5.39 -1.41
N LEU A 56 7.33 4.33 -2.18
CA LEU A 56 7.71 2.99 -1.75
C LEU A 56 9.24 2.82 -1.81
N PRO A 57 9.86 2.23 -0.79
CA PRO A 57 11.31 2.03 -0.77
C PRO A 57 11.82 1.24 -1.98
N PRO A 58 12.94 1.68 -2.61
CA PRO A 58 13.52 0.97 -3.76
C PRO A 58 13.89 -0.49 -3.48
N THR A 59 14.09 -0.84 -2.22
CA THR A 59 14.37 -2.22 -1.77
C THR A 59 13.22 -3.19 -2.02
N LEU A 60 11.99 -2.70 -2.25
CA LEU A 60 10.82 -3.52 -2.61
C LEU A 60 10.78 -3.91 -4.08
N LYS A 61 11.52 -3.15 -4.92
CA LYS A 61 11.44 -3.34 -6.37
C LYS A 61 11.86 -4.74 -6.79
N GLY A 62 10.94 -5.43 -7.45
CA GLY A 62 11.20 -6.76 -8.02
C GLY A 62 11.09 -7.92 -7.04
N ILE A 63 10.84 -7.67 -5.75
CA ILE A 63 10.60 -8.77 -4.80
C ILE A 63 9.25 -9.44 -5.05
N THR A 64 9.13 -10.66 -4.55
CA THR A 64 7.85 -11.39 -4.43
C THR A 64 7.42 -11.36 -2.98
N VAL A 65 6.14 -11.10 -2.72
CA VAL A 65 5.56 -11.16 -1.38
C VAL A 65 4.67 -12.39 -1.29
N ASN A 66 5.01 -13.36 -0.41
CA ASN A 66 4.28 -14.62 -0.28
C ASN A 66 2.97 -14.48 0.52
N GLY A 67 2.85 -13.44 1.36
CA GLY A 67 1.62 -13.08 2.04
C GLY A 67 0.91 -11.87 1.40
N TYR A 68 0.19 -11.09 2.21
CA TYR A 68 -0.34 -9.81 1.74
C TYR A 68 0.73 -8.71 1.78
N PHE A 69 0.55 -7.72 0.91
CA PHE A 69 1.27 -6.46 0.96
C PHE A 69 0.29 -5.32 1.28
N ASP A 70 0.59 -4.54 2.30
CA ASP A 70 -0.24 -3.43 2.72
C ASP A 70 0.57 -2.12 2.79
N CYS A 71 0.22 -1.14 1.95
CA CYS A 71 0.74 0.22 2.02
C CYS A 71 -0.39 1.25 2.20
N SER A 72 -1.58 0.80 2.57
CA SER A 72 -2.77 1.63 2.77
C SER A 72 -2.69 2.50 4.02
N ASN A 73 -3.66 3.38 4.16
CA ASN A 73 -3.95 4.01 5.43
C ASN A 73 -5.16 3.34 6.06
N GLN A 74 -5.01 2.89 7.30
CA GLN A 74 -6.13 2.34 8.04
C GLN A 74 -7.15 3.44 8.37
N ASP A 75 -8.43 3.15 8.17
CA ASP A 75 -9.50 4.07 8.51
C ASP A 75 -9.57 4.29 10.02
N ASN A 76 -9.56 5.58 10.40
CA ASN A 76 -10.02 6.15 11.65
C ASN A 76 -9.83 5.36 12.95
N THR A 77 -8.63 5.00 13.30
CA THR A 77 -8.37 4.82 14.72
C THR A 77 -7.98 6.17 15.32
N ILE A 78 -8.60 6.49 16.46
CA ILE A 78 -8.43 7.69 17.30
C ILE A 78 -6.94 8.04 17.58
N LEU A 79 -6.03 7.14 17.25
CA LEU A 79 -4.60 7.23 17.51
C LEU A 79 -3.79 8.04 16.47
N HIS A 80 -4.39 8.41 15.32
CA HIS A 80 -3.69 9.18 14.27
C HIS A 80 -4.30 10.58 14.13
N ARG A 81 -4.21 11.39 15.19
CA ARG A 81 -4.67 12.79 15.15
C ARG A 81 -3.80 13.71 14.31
N ASP A 82 -2.60 13.26 13.95
CA ASP A 82 -1.69 13.99 13.06
C ASP A 82 -1.61 13.28 11.70
N ASN A 83 -1.78 14.04 10.64
CA ASN A 83 -1.61 13.55 9.26
C ASN A 83 -0.16 13.11 8.95
N GLN A 84 0.73 13.09 9.93
CA GLN A 84 2.17 12.84 9.75
C GLN A 84 2.48 11.36 9.50
N SER A 85 1.63 10.44 9.96
CA SER A 85 1.83 9.00 9.80
C SER A 85 1.09 8.41 8.60
N LYS A 86 0.38 9.23 7.81
CA LYS A 86 -0.35 8.75 6.63
C LYS A 86 0.60 8.57 5.45
N ASN A 87 0.51 7.41 4.80
CA ASN A 87 1.10 7.21 3.49
C ASN A 87 0.41 8.12 2.48
N ILE A 88 1.20 8.83 1.68
CA ILE A 88 0.73 9.64 0.55
C ILE A 88 1.56 9.22 -0.66
N LEU A 89 1.08 8.21 -1.37
CA LEU A 89 1.78 7.61 -2.50
C LEU A 89 1.06 8.00 -3.79
N LYS A 90 1.69 8.83 -4.60
CA LYS A 90 1.12 9.26 -5.89
C LYS A 90 1.16 8.16 -6.94
N THR A 91 2.12 7.25 -6.84
CA THR A 91 2.32 6.09 -7.71
C THR A 91 2.66 4.86 -6.89
N LEU A 92 2.68 3.69 -7.53
CA LEU A 92 3.14 2.43 -6.95
C LEU A 92 4.56 2.06 -7.41
N GLU A 93 5.36 3.04 -7.87
CA GLU A 93 6.76 2.78 -8.23
C GLU A 93 7.50 2.11 -7.08
N ASN A 94 8.36 1.18 -7.38
CA ASN A 94 9.05 0.30 -6.46
C ASN A 94 8.18 -0.75 -5.75
N SER A 95 6.93 -0.94 -6.15
CA SER A 95 6.09 -2.01 -5.61
C SER A 95 6.71 -3.40 -5.82
N PRO A 96 6.37 -4.39 -5.00
CA PRO A 96 6.66 -5.79 -5.28
C PRO A 96 6.16 -6.19 -6.67
N LYS A 97 6.89 -7.06 -7.36
CA LYS A 97 6.49 -7.52 -8.70
C LYS A 97 5.31 -8.48 -8.67
N ILE A 98 5.27 -9.35 -7.68
CA ILE A 98 4.22 -10.36 -7.47
C ILE A 98 3.81 -10.34 -6.00
N VAL A 99 2.50 -10.40 -5.74
CA VAL A 99 1.93 -10.56 -4.41
C VAL A 99 1.02 -11.78 -4.41
N TYR A 100 1.39 -12.82 -3.66
CA TYR A 100 0.60 -14.06 -3.56
C TYR A 100 -0.62 -13.92 -2.66
N GLY A 101 -0.63 -12.98 -1.73
CA GLY A 101 -1.81 -12.61 -0.94
C GLY A 101 -2.54 -11.40 -1.52
N ASN A 102 -3.21 -10.68 -0.64
CA ASN A 102 -3.93 -9.45 -0.98
C ASN A 102 -2.97 -8.27 -1.13
N PHE A 103 -3.32 -7.32 -1.99
CA PHE A 103 -2.61 -6.05 -2.11
C PHE A 103 -3.55 -4.91 -1.69
N TYR A 104 -3.15 -4.19 -0.63
CA TYR A 104 -3.90 -3.06 -0.11
C TYR A 104 -3.14 -1.75 -0.32
N CYS A 105 -3.73 -0.84 -1.10
CA CYS A 105 -3.24 0.51 -1.36
C CYS A 105 -4.37 1.55 -1.32
N HIS A 106 -5.36 1.31 -0.45
CA HIS A 106 -6.50 2.22 -0.32
C HIS A 106 -6.15 3.44 0.54
N ASN A 107 -6.84 4.56 0.27
CA ASN A 107 -6.76 5.78 1.05
C ASN A 107 -5.35 6.38 1.17
N ILE A 108 -4.55 6.36 0.08
CA ILE A 108 -3.16 6.86 0.06
C ILE A 108 -2.93 8.00 -0.93
N GLU A 109 -4.00 8.61 -1.46
CA GLU A 109 -3.97 9.65 -2.49
C GLU A 109 -3.35 9.21 -3.83
N LEU A 110 -3.45 7.93 -4.17
CA LEU A 110 -2.90 7.37 -5.39
C LEU A 110 -3.51 8.02 -6.63
N GLU A 111 -2.66 8.48 -7.55
CA GLU A 111 -3.05 9.15 -8.80
C GLU A 111 -2.83 8.26 -10.02
N SER A 112 -1.91 7.29 -9.95
CA SER A 112 -1.56 6.39 -11.03
C SER A 112 -1.16 5.01 -10.50
N PHE A 113 -1.48 3.96 -11.26
CA PHE A 113 -1.01 2.59 -11.02
C PHE A 113 0.45 2.35 -11.45
N LYS A 114 1.17 3.38 -11.92
CA LYS A 114 2.56 3.22 -12.35
C LYS A 114 3.38 2.50 -11.30
N GLY A 115 3.97 1.36 -11.67
CA GLY A 115 4.72 0.49 -10.78
C GLY A 115 3.88 -0.55 -10.01
N ALA A 116 2.58 -0.67 -10.28
CA ALA A 116 1.76 -1.72 -9.67
C ALA A 116 2.31 -3.13 -9.97
N PRO A 117 2.07 -4.12 -9.08
CA PRO A 117 2.38 -5.51 -9.34
C PRO A 117 1.76 -6.00 -10.65
N GLU A 118 2.45 -6.86 -11.37
CA GLU A 118 1.88 -7.49 -12.57
C GLU A 118 0.78 -8.49 -12.22
N VAL A 119 0.96 -9.22 -11.10
CA VAL A 119 0.07 -10.29 -10.66
C VAL A 119 -0.21 -10.14 -9.16
N ILE A 120 -1.49 -10.18 -8.80
CA ILE A 120 -1.98 -10.23 -7.43
C ILE A 120 -2.84 -11.49 -7.31
N ASN A 121 -2.38 -12.46 -6.52
CA ASN A 121 -3.11 -13.73 -6.34
C ASN A 121 -4.28 -13.63 -5.35
N GLY A 122 -4.31 -12.60 -4.54
CA GLY A 122 -5.39 -12.26 -3.64
C GLY A 122 -6.31 -11.17 -4.17
N GLU A 123 -6.92 -10.44 -3.24
CA GLU A 123 -7.72 -9.25 -3.51
C GLU A 123 -6.82 -8.05 -3.81
N PHE A 124 -7.31 -7.15 -4.65
CA PHE A 124 -6.71 -5.85 -4.89
C PHE A 124 -7.64 -4.74 -4.41
N ASN A 125 -7.23 -3.98 -3.42
CA ASN A 125 -8.00 -2.85 -2.92
C ASN A 125 -7.25 -1.53 -3.14
N CYS A 126 -7.70 -0.77 -4.14
CA CYS A 126 -7.23 0.59 -4.44
C CYS A 126 -8.35 1.63 -4.29
N SER A 127 -9.32 1.37 -3.42
CA SER A 127 -10.43 2.28 -3.14
C SER A 127 -9.97 3.56 -2.44
N TYR A 128 -10.79 4.62 -2.50
CA TYR A 128 -10.54 5.90 -1.81
C TYR A 128 -9.21 6.56 -2.22
N ASN A 129 -8.99 6.66 -3.53
CA ASN A 129 -7.81 7.27 -4.11
C ASN A 129 -8.16 8.35 -5.15
N LYS A 130 -7.17 8.89 -5.84
CA LYS A 130 -7.32 9.95 -6.86
C LYS A 130 -7.07 9.43 -8.27
N LEU A 131 -7.31 8.14 -8.51
CA LEU A 131 -7.05 7.49 -9.79
C LEU A 131 -7.94 8.07 -10.90
N THR A 132 -7.32 8.37 -12.04
CA THR A 132 -7.98 8.95 -13.22
C THR A 132 -7.85 8.08 -14.47
N SER A 133 -7.05 7.00 -14.43
CA SER A 133 -6.76 6.11 -15.55
C SER A 133 -6.62 4.68 -15.07
N LEU A 134 -6.83 3.72 -15.97
CA LEU A 134 -6.51 2.29 -15.79
C LEU A 134 -5.13 1.93 -16.38
N GLU A 135 -4.35 2.92 -16.82
CA GLU A 135 -2.99 2.68 -17.30
C GLU A 135 -2.12 2.09 -16.20
N TYR A 136 -1.31 1.11 -16.50
CA TYR A 136 -0.45 0.37 -15.56
C TYR A 136 -1.19 -0.45 -14.49
N ILE A 137 -2.49 -0.68 -14.65
CA ILE A 137 -3.23 -1.58 -13.76
C ILE A 137 -2.61 -2.98 -13.77
N PRO A 138 -2.68 -3.78 -12.69
CA PRO A 138 -2.25 -5.18 -12.71
C PRO A 138 -2.83 -5.97 -13.88
N LYS A 139 -2.03 -6.85 -14.48
CA LYS A 139 -2.51 -7.73 -15.56
C LYS A 139 -3.53 -8.74 -15.07
N THR A 140 -3.33 -9.22 -13.83
CA THR A 140 -4.18 -10.26 -13.22
C THR A 140 -4.44 -9.98 -11.75
N VAL A 141 -5.70 -10.12 -11.35
CA VAL A 141 -6.17 -10.15 -9.96
C VAL A 141 -7.00 -11.41 -9.77
N ASN A 142 -6.52 -12.37 -8.98
CA ASN A 142 -7.15 -13.69 -8.87
C ASN A 142 -8.34 -13.76 -7.91
N ARG A 143 -8.63 -12.68 -7.18
CA ARG A 143 -9.81 -12.53 -6.33
C ARG A 143 -10.52 -11.21 -6.61
N ASP A 144 -11.19 -10.64 -5.61
CA ASP A 144 -12.00 -9.43 -5.76
C ASP A 144 -11.13 -8.18 -5.99
N PHE A 145 -11.63 -7.29 -6.84
CA PHE A 145 -11.01 -6.00 -7.14
C PHE A 145 -11.90 -4.86 -6.63
N TYR A 146 -11.39 -4.07 -5.70
CA TYR A 146 -12.09 -2.95 -5.08
C TYR A 146 -11.55 -1.63 -5.64
N PHE A 147 -12.43 -0.88 -6.35
CA PHE A 147 -12.11 0.40 -6.98
C PHE A 147 -13.11 1.50 -6.58
N ARG A 148 -13.54 1.52 -5.33
CA ARG A 148 -14.53 2.50 -4.84
C ARG A 148 -13.91 3.87 -4.70
N ASN A 149 -14.74 4.94 -4.84
CA ASN A 149 -14.38 6.32 -4.50
C ASN A 149 -13.02 6.77 -5.08
N ASN A 150 -12.85 6.59 -6.38
CA ASN A 150 -11.78 7.19 -7.16
C ASN A 150 -12.30 8.41 -7.96
N THR A 151 -11.38 9.20 -8.52
CA THR A 151 -11.75 10.43 -9.26
C THR A 151 -12.59 10.12 -10.48
N VAL A 152 -12.23 9.08 -11.25
CA VAL A 152 -12.98 8.62 -12.42
C VAL A 152 -13.75 7.35 -12.09
N LYS A 153 -14.95 7.26 -12.64
CA LYS A 153 -15.81 6.09 -12.53
C LYS A 153 -15.62 5.22 -13.77
N PHE A 154 -15.04 4.06 -13.58
CA PHE A 154 -14.97 3.03 -14.61
C PHE A 154 -16.09 2.02 -14.42
N THR A 155 -16.52 1.41 -15.51
CA THR A 155 -17.41 0.25 -15.50
C THR A 155 -16.62 -1.03 -15.26
N GLU A 156 -17.27 -2.07 -14.77
CA GLU A 156 -16.66 -3.40 -14.65
C GLU A 156 -16.13 -3.89 -15.99
N LYS A 157 -16.84 -3.62 -17.10
CA LYS A 157 -16.43 -4.02 -18.44
C LYS A 157 -15.09 -3.37 -18.84
N GLU A 158 -14.93 -2.07 -18.60
CA GLU A 158 -13.69 -1.36 -18.89
C GLU A 158 -12.51 -1.93 -18.10
N ILE A 159 -12.70 -2.18 -16.81
CA ILE A 159 -11.67 -2.78 -15.96
C ILE A 159 -11.27 -4.16 -16.49
N ARG A 160 -12.25 -5.02 -16.78
CA ARG A 160 -11.99 -6.38 -17.28
C ARG A 160 -11.38 -6.42 -18.69
N THR A 161 -11.43 -5.31 -19.44
CA THR A 161 -10.78 -5.21 -20.76
C THR A 161 -9.26 -5.12 -20.63
N VAL A 162 -8.75 -4.56 -19.51
CA VAL A 162 -7.32 -4.28 -19.31
C VAL A 162 -6.71 -5.08 -18.16
N CYS A 163 -7.54 -5.70 -17.30
CA CYS A 163 -7.13 -6.49 -16.15
C CYS A 163 -7.97 -7.77 -16.07
N ASP A 164 -7.31 -8.93 -16.03
CA ASP A 164 -7.98 -10.23 -15.84
C ASP A 164 -8.35 -10.42 -14.36
N VAL A 165 -9.56 -9.96 -13.99
CA VAL A 165 -10.09 -10.11 -12.62
C VAL A 165 -10.92 -11.38 -12.54
N LYS A 166 -10.48 -12.37 -11.74
CA LYS A 166 -11.19 -13.66 -11.57
C LYS A 166 -12.36 -13.56 -10.59
N GLY A 167 -12.29 -12.65 -9.63
CA GLY A 167 -13.34 -12.38 -8.65
C GLY A 167 -14.32 -11.29 -9.11
N ARG A 168 -14.95 -10.64 -8.16
CA ARG A 168 -15.88 -9.53 -8.39
C ARG A 168 -15.11 -8.22 -8.58
N VAL A 169 -15.68 -7.32 -9.38
CA VAL A 169 -15.24 -5.91 -9.46
C VAL A 169 -16.22 -5.08 -8.63
N ILE A 170 -15.73 -4.45 -7.59
CA ILE A 170 -16.54 -3.76 -6.59
C ILE A 170 -16.30 -2.25 -6.71
N LEU A 171 -17.26 -1.54 -7.31
CA LEU A 171 -17.16 -0.13 -7.69
C LEU A 171 -17.93 0.80 -6.76
N TRP A 172 -18.97 0.31 -6.08
CA TRP A 172 -19.89 1.09 -5.27
C TRP A 172 -20.15 0.42 -3.92
N LEU A 173 -20.59 1.22 -2.93
CA LEU A 173 -21.27 0.70 -1.76
C LEU A 173 -22.71 0.37 -2.20
N ASN A 174 -23.11 -0.88 -2.07
CA ASN A 174 -24.53 -1.26 -2.11
C ASN A 174 -25.17 -0.86 -0.80
#